data_7f6e0c2f4c6675d9cd06e5d29e5d982d
#
_entry.id   7f6e0c2f4c6675d9cd06e5d29e5d982d
#
_cell.length_a   1.000
_cell.length_b   1.000
_cell.length_c   1.000
_cell.angle_alpha   90.00
_cell.angle_beta   90.00
_cell.angle_gamma   90.00
#
_symmetry.space_group_name_H-M   'P 1'
#
loop_
_entity.id
_entity.type
_entity.pdbx_description
1 polymer ?
#
loop_
_entity_poly.entity_id
_entity_poly.type
_entity_poly.pdbx_seq_one_letter_code
_entity_poly.pdbx_strand_id
1 'polypeptide(L)'
;LDKDGPDTHACAALAGKWIFPEKIVGSDKFKLVKNGIDLASFTYSPEKREAMREKLQLQDKFVIGSVGNFLYPKNHDFMVRVFSELCKIDSDARLLLVGDGLLFDNVKEQVKSLGLADKVIFSGRQTDAYNYMMAMDIYLMPSHFEGFGIAAVEAEATGLMCCLSDHIPSDAVITDNCVTLSIDKDGDAKVWAEKIEKAKGYKRIDRTDEVRRAGYDLSAQNFYELV
;
A
#
# COMPACT_ATOMS: atom_id res chain seq x y z
N LEU A 1 -24.34 30.46 0.79
CA LEU A 1 -23.58 29.69 -0.23
C LEU A 1 -23.79 30.44 -1.54
N ASP A 2 -22.68 30.92 -2.11
CA ASP A 2 -22.68 31.52 -3.44
C ASP A 2 -23.06 30.41 -4.43
N LYS A 3 -24.20 30.53 -5.08
CA LYS A 3 -24.68 29.52 -6.05
C LYS A 3 -23.78 29.42 -7.27
N ASP A 4 -22.88 30.39 -7.46
CA ASP A 4 -21.99 30.53 -8.61
C ASP A 4 -20.50 30.22 -8.28
N GLY A 5 -20.20 29.75 -7.08
CA GLY A 5 -18.84 29.33 -6.70
C GLY A 5 -18.39 28.04 -7.42
N PRO A 6 -17.07 27.84 -7.61
CA PRO A 6 -16.54 26.69 -8.35
C PRO A 6 -16.90 25.35 -7.69
N ASP A 7 -17.02 24.32 -8.50
CA ASP A 7 -17.12 22.94 -8.03
C ASP A 7 -15.87 22.56 -7.21
N THR A 8 -16.08 21.79 -6.16
CA THR A 8 -14.98 21.31 -5.28
C THR A 8 -14.83 19.82 -5.44
N HIS A 9 -13.59 19.34 -5.48
CA HIS A 9 -13.26 17.95 -5.77
C HIS A 9 -12.38 17.35 -4.68
N ALA A 10 -12.57 16.06 -4.36
CA ALA A 10 -11.67 15.28 -3.54
C ALA A 10 -11.55 13.85 -4.08
N CYS A 11 -10.40 13.22 -3.87
CA CYS A 11 -10.15 11.84 -4.32
C CYS A 11 -10.74 10.78 -3.39
N ALA A 12 -11.10 11.17 -2.16
CA ALA A 12 -11.77 10.32 -1.17
C ALA A 12 -12.74 11.14 -0.32
N ALA A 13 -13.80 10.51 0.16
CA ALA A 13 -14.76 11.16 1.03
C ALA A 13 -14.14 11.70 2.32
N LEU A 14 -13.21 10.94 2.92
CA LEU A 14 -12.47 11.35 4.11
C LEU A 14 -11.55 12.55 3.83
N ALA A 15 -10.83 12.55 2.72
CA ALA A 15 -9.99 13.68 2.30
C ALA A 15 -10.83 14.95 2.09
N GLY A 16 -12.02 14.81 1.50
CA GLY A 16 -12.97 15.91 1.35
C GLY A 16 -13.39 16.52 2.69
N LYS A 17 -13.70 15.68 3.69
CA LYS A 17 -14.06 16.13 5.04
C LYS A 17 -12.93 16.84 5.78
N TRP A 18 -11.68 16.54 5.48
CA TRP A 18 -10.51 17.21 6.09
C TRP A 18 -10.24 18.59 5.50
N ILE A 19 -10.55 18.75 4.20
CA ILE A 19 -10.17 19.95 3.44
C ILE A 19 -11.33 20.94 3.39
N PHE A 20 -12.58 20.47 3.28
CA PHE A 20 -13.75 21.31 3.06
C PHE A 20 -14.71 21.30 4.25
N PRO A 21 -15.37 22.44 4.55
CA PRO A 21 -16.46 22.48 5.53
C PRO A 21 -17.56 21.47 5.22
N GLU A 22 -18.18 20.90 6.26
CA GLU A 22 -19.21 19.86 6.14
C GLU A 22 -20.36 20.22 5.20
N LYS A 23 -20.83 21.49 5.22
CA LYS A 23 -21.85 21.99 4.31
C LYS A 23 -21.44 22.03 2.83
N ILE A 24 -20.15 22.03 2.52
CA ILE A 24 -19.66 21.91 1.13
C ILE A 24 -19.64 20.44 0.73
N VAL A 25 -19.10 19.59 1.59
CA VAL A 25 -19.04 18.12 1.35
C VAL A 25 -20.44 17.51 1.16
N GLY A 26 -21.46 18.07 1.83
CA GLY A 26 -22.86 17.66 1.69
C GLY A 26 -23.65 18.36 0.57
N SER A 27 -23.02 19.16 -0.30
CA SER A 27 -23.68 19.91 -1.37
C SER A 27 -23.49 19.26 -2.75
N ASP A 28 -24.35 19.63 -3.71
CA ASP A 28 -24.26 19.20 -5.11
C ASP A 28 -22.97 19.69 -5.82
N LYS A 29 -22.27 20.65 -5.21
CA LYS A 29 -21.00 21.20 -5.70
C LYS A 29 -19.78 20.38 -5.29
N PHE A 30 -19.93 19.42 -4.37
CA PHE A 30 -18.85 18.51 -3.99
C PHE A 30 -18.91 17.27 -4.86
N LYS A 31 -17.83 17.04 -5.61
CA LYS A 31 -17.70 15.85 -6.46
C LYS A 31 -16.56 14.98 -5.98
N LEU A 32 -16.83 13.70 -5.83
CA LEU A 32 -15.81 12.71 -5.56
C LEU A 32 -15.20 12.25 -6.90
N VAL A 33 -13.92 12.54 -7.10
CA VAL A 33 -13.15 12.12 -8.28
C VAL A 33 -12.16 11.07 -7.85
N LYS A 34 -12.45 9.81 -8.14
CA LYS A 34 -11.57 8.70 -7.76
C LYS A 34 -10.23 8.79 -8.49
N ASN A 35 -9.14 8.52 -7.77
CA ASN A 35 -7.83 8.39 -8.39
C ASN A 35 -7.81 7.16 -9.31
N GLY A 36 -7.52 7.35 -10.60
CA GLY A 36 -7.33 6.23 -11.52
C GLY A 36 -5.94 5.65 -11.42
N ILE A 37 -5.84 4.33 -11.58
CA ILE A 37 -4.57 3.62 -11.74
C ILE A 37 -4.51 2.97 -13.12
N ASP A 38 -3.31 2.86 -13.67
CA ASP A 38 -3.06 2.12 -14.92
C ASP A 38 -3.08 0.62 -14.62
N LEU A 39 -4.27 0.02 -14.66
CA LEU A 39 -4.47 -1.40 -14.34
C LEU A 39 -3.62 -2.34 -15.19
N ALA A 40 -3.28 -1.97 -16.43
CA ALA A 40 -2.42 -2.79 -17.28
C ALA A 40 -1.01 -2.96 -16.69
N SER A 41 -0.47 -1.92 -16.06
CA SER A 41 0.82 -1.99 -15.37
C SER A 41 0.75 -2.83 -14.10
N PHE A 42 -0.39 -2.85 -13.40
CA PHE A 42 -0.58 -3.58 -12.14
C PHE A 42 -1.17 -4.99 -12.32
N THR A 43 -1.47 -5.42 -13.55
CA THR A 43 -1.86 -6.81 -13.82
C THR A 43 -0.74 -7.77 -13.42
N TYR A 44 -1.08 -8.78 -12.62
CA TYR A 44 -0.10 -9.77 -12.17
C TYR A 44 0.53 -10.54 -13.33
N SER A 45 1.86 -10.62 -13.37
CA SER A 45 2.63 -11.41 -14.32
C SER A 45 3.67 -12.26 -13.60
N PRO A 46 3.58 -13.60 -13.71
CA PRO A 46 4.61 -14.51 -13.19
C PRO A 46 6.00 -14.21 -13.76
N GLU A 47 6.09 -13.84 -15.04
CA GLU A 47 7.35 -13.54 -15.72
C GLU A 47 8.00 -12.29 -15.14
N LYS A 48 7.23 -11.20 -14.95
CA LYS A 48 7.72 -9.98 -14.28
C LYS A 48 8.15 -10.27 -12.84
N ARG A 49 7.39 -11.12 -12.14
CA ARG A 49 7.72 -11.54 -10.78
C ARG A 49 9.09 -12.26 -10.74
N GLU A 50 9.27 -13.27 -11.61
CA GLU A 50 10.51 -14.03 -11.67
C GLU A 50 11.71 -13.14 -11.99
N ALA A 51 11.61 -12.31 -13.04
CA ALA A 51 12.66 -11.38 -13.44
C ALA A 51 13.04 -10.39 -12.31
N MET A 52 12.05 -9.84 -11.59
CA MET A 52 12.34 -8.91 -10.50
C MET A 52 12.94 -9.63 -9.29
N ARG A 53 12.49 -10.85 -8.96
CA ARG A 53 13.06 -11.65 -7.88
C ARG A 53 14.50 -12.08 -8.18
N GLU A 54 14.80 -12.39 -9.44
CA GLU A 54 16.17 -12.66 -9.88
C GLU A 54 17.05 -11.40 -9.72
N LYS A 55 16.59 -10.25 -10.23
CA LYS A 55 17.29 -8.95 -10.09
C LYS A 55 17.61 -8.60 -8.64
N LEU A 56 16.69 -8.90 -7.71
CA LEU A 56 16.80 -8.59 -6.29
C LEU A 56 17.37 -9.74 -5.44
N GLN A 57 17.72 -10.88 -6.04
CA GLN A 57 18.23 -12.10 -5.37
C GLN A 57 17.25 -12.65 -4.31
N LEU A 58 15.97 -12.74 -4.69
CA LEU A 58 14.85 -13.11 -3.82
C LEU A 58 14.17 -14.43 -4.21
N GLN A 59 14.81 -15.30 -5.03
CA GLN A 59 14.18 -16.46 -5.67
C GLN A 59 13.40 -17.32 -4.67
N ASP A 60 14.04 -17.83 -3.64
CA ASP A 60 13.45 -18.76 -2.66
C ASP A 60 13.07 -18.06 -1.35
N LYS A 61 12.85 -16.75 -1.37
CA LYS A 61 12.56 -15.96 -0.16
C LYS A 61 11.08 -15.68 -0.01
N PHE A 62 10.61 -15.59 1.23
CA PHE A 62 9.31 -15.04 1.56
C PHE A 62 9.44 -13.51 1.66
N VAL A 63 8.83 -12.80 0.75
CA VAL A 63 9.03 -11.35 0.58
C VAL A 63 7.81 -10.58 1.04
N ILE A 64 7.93 -9.85 2.14
CA ILE A 64 6.96 -8.84 2.51
C ILE A 64 7.48 -7.47 2.07
N GLY A 65 6.59 -6.53 1.74
CA GLY A 65 7.08 -5.24 1.26
C GLY A 65 6.07 -4.11 1.33
N SER A 66 6.57 -2.91 1.06
CA SER A 66 5.77 -1.69 1.01
C SER A 66 6.30 -0.74 -0.06
N VAL A 67 5.39 0.06 -0.63
CA VAL A 67 5.70 1.13 -1.57
C VAL A 67 5.14 2.44 -1.01
N GLY A 68 6.00 3.43 -0.81
CA GLY A 68 5.57 4.73 -0.31
C GLY A 68 6.72 5.61 0.16
N ASN A 69 6.41 6.89 0.38
CA ASN A 69 7.39 7.85 0.90
C ASN A 69 7.71 7.55 2.37
N PHE A 70 8.99 7.67 2.75
CA PHE A 70 9.44 7.50 4.13
C PHE A 70 9.11 8.73 4.97
N LEU A 71 7.83 8.87 5.31
CA LEU A 71 7.26 9.94 6.12
C LEU A 71 6.47 9.34 7.29
N TYR A 72 6.26 10.14 8.34
CA TYR A 72 5.54 9.72 9.56
C TYR A 72 4.21 8.99 9.28
N PRO A 73 3.34 9.45 8.34
CA PRO A 73 2.08 8.74 8.09
C PRO A 73 2.23 7.27 7.68
N LYS A 74 3.32 6.91 7.00
CA LYS A 74 3.54 5.56 6.46
C LYS A 74 4.06 4.55 7.48
N ASN A 75 4.53 5.01 8.65
CA ASN A 75 4.89 4.18 9.81
C ASN A 75 5.88 3.06 9.52
N HIS A 76 6.98 3.39 8.81
CA HIS A 76 8.04 2.42 8.50
C HIS A 76 8.71 1.82 9.74
N ASP A 77 8.75 2.57 10.86
CA ASP A 77 9.21 2.07 12.15
C ASP A 77 8.43 0.81 12.57
N PHE A 78 7.11 0.86 12.46
CA PHE A 78 6.26 -0.28 12.77
C PHE A 78 6.48 -1.44 11.78
N MET A 79 6.67 -1.17 10.48
CA MET A 79 6.99 -2.22 9.50
C MET A 79 8.25 -2.98 9.88
N VAL A 80 9.30 -2.27 10.33
CA VAL A 80 10.55 -2.89 10.78
C VAL A 80 10.33 -3.72 12.05
N ARG A 81 9.49 -3.26 12.99
CA ARG A 81 9.12 -4.06 14.17
C ARG A 81 8.36 -5.33 13.79
N VAL A 82 7.38 -5.24 12.89
CA VAL A 82 6.66 -6.41 12.35
C VAL A 82 7.64 -7.39 11.71
N PHE A 83 8.56 -6.88 10.89
CA PHE A 83 9.55 -7.72 10.22
C PHE A 83 10.52 -8.37 11.21
N SER A 84 10.91 -7.67 12.27
CA SER A 84 11.73 -8.23 13.35
C SER A 84 11.03 -9.41 14.05
N GLU A 85 9.72 -9.29 14.32
CA GLU A 85 8.92 -10.40 14.86
C GLU A 85 8.81 -11.57 13.86
N LEU A 86 8.58 -11.26 12.57
CA LEU A 86 8.51 -12.28 11.52
C LEU A 86 9.82 -13.05 11.39
N CYS A 87 10.97 -12.40 11.46
CA CYS A 87 12.28 -13.06 11.39
C CYS A 87 12.56 -14.06 12.53
N LYS A 88 11.81 -13.99 13.64
CA LYS A 88 11.91 -14.96 14.74
C LYS A 88 11.23 -16.30 14.39
N ILE A 89 10.28 -16.29 13.48
CA ILE A 89 9.47 -17.45 13.08
C ILE A 89 9.78 -17.91 11.65
N ASP A 90 10.27 -17.04 10.78
CA ASP A 90 10.68 -17.34 9.41
C ASP A 90 12.06 -16.73 9.08
N SER A 91 13.10 -17.55 9.00
CA SER A 91 14.46 -17.11 8.69
C SER A 91 14.63 -16.69 7.22
N ASP A 92 13.75 -17.16 6.32
CA ASP A 92 13.78 -16.85 4.89
C ASP A 92 13.01 -15.60 4.52
N ALA A 93 12.33 -14.98 5.48
CA ALA A 93 11.64 -13.72 5.27
C ALA A 93 12.60 -12.60 4.84
N ARG A 94 12.15 -11.77 3.90
CA ARG A 94 12.82 -10.55 3.44
C ARG A 94 11.84 -9.40 3.44
N LEU A 95 12.35 -8.19 3.75
CA LEU A 95 11.56 -6.96 3.69
C LEU A 95 12.03 -6.12 2.51
N LEU A 96 11.13 -5.80 1.58
CA LEU A 96 11.38 -4.97 0.42
C LEU A 96 10.70 -3.61 0.59
N LEU A 97 11.47 -2.56 0.76
CA LEU A 97 10.99 -1.20 0.93
C LEU A 97 11.32 -0.35 -0.29
N VAL A 98 10.26 0.17 -0.94
CA VAL A 98 10.36 0.96 -2.17
C VAL A 98 9.90 2.38 -1.90
N GLY A 99 10.79 3.34 -2.06
CA GLY A 99 10.52 4.75 -1.81
C GLY A 99 11.70 5.47 -1.16
N ASP A 100 11.47 6.72 -0.85
CA ASP A 100 12.45 7.61 -0.22
C ASP A 100 11.71 8.67 0.62
N GLY A 101 12.42 9.40 1.47
CA GLY A 101 11.83 10.47 2.27
C GLY A 101 12.61 10.79 3.54
N LEU A 102 12.10 11.74 4.33
CA LEU A 102 12.79 12.31 5.49
C LEU A 102 13.21 11.28 6.55
N LEU A 103 12.47 10.17 6.68
CA LEU A 103 12.75 9.14 7.67
C LEU A 103 13.57 7.96 7.12
N PHE A 104 14.06 8.04 5.88
CA PHE A 104 14.78 6.95 5.23
C PHE A 104 16.01 6.48 6.04
N ASP A 105 16.87 7.42 6.44
CA ASP A 105 18.07 7.09 7.21
C ASP A 105 17.73 6.60 8.62
N ASN A 106 16.70 7.14 9.26
CA ASN A 106 16.23 6.66 10.57
C ASN A 106 15.80 5.18 10.51
N VAL A 107 15.06 4.81 9.45
CA VAL A 107 14.61 3.41 9.24
C VAL A 107 15.81 2.49 8.97
N LYS A 108 16.81 2.94 8.21
CA LYS A 108 18.05 2.18 7.99
C LYS A 108 18.84 1.93 9.27
N GLU A 109 18.95 2.94 10.13
CA GLU A 109 19.61 2.80 11.43
C GLU A 109 18.85 1.84 12.36
N GLN A 110 17.51 1.89 12.36
CA GLN A 110 16.68 0.93 13.10
C GLN A 110 16.91 -0.50 12.61
N VAL A 111 16.89 -0.74 11.30
CA VAL A 111 17.17 -2.05 10.69
C VAL A 111 18.53 -2.57 11.11
N LYS A 112 19.56 -1.70 11.08
CA LYS A 112 20.93 -2.05 11.50
C LYS A 112 21.01 -2.37 12.99
N SER A 113 20.37 -1.57 13.85
CA SER A 113 20.37 -1.78 15.30
C SER A 113 19.71 -3.10 15.72
N LEU A 114 18.77 -3.60 14.91
CA LEU A 114 18.09 -4.88 15.11
C LEU A 114 18.83 -6.06 14.45
N GLY A 115 19.98 -5.82 13.79
CA GLY A 115 20.74 -6.87 13.11
C GLY A 115 20.05 -7.45 11.87
N LEU A 116 19.21 -6.66 11.18
CA LEU A 116 18.39 -7.11 10.05
C LEU A 116 18.91 -6.62 8.70
N ALA A 117 20.10 -6.02 8.66
CA ALA A 117 20.63 -5.34 7.47
C ALA A 117 20.75 -6.23 6.23
N ASP A 118 21.03 -7.53 6.41
CA ASP A 118 21.14 -8.54 5.36
C ASP A 118 19.77 -9.06 4.84
N LYS A 119 18.68 -8.69 5.51
CA LYS A 119 17.33 -9.17 5.22
C LYS A 119 16.39 -8.07 4.70
N VAL A 120 16.83 -6.80 4.71
CA VAL A 120 16.02 -5.65 4.27
C VAL A 120 16.63 -5.04 3.02
N ILE A 121 15.81 -4.92 1.98
CA ILE A 121 16.18 -4.29 0.71
C ILE A 121 15.54 -2.91 0.63
N PHE A 122 16.38 -1.89 0.54
CA PHE A 122 15.98 -0.52 0.29
C PHE A 122 16.19 -0.20 -1.20
N SER A 123 15.11 -0.13 -1.97
CA SER A 123 15.19 0.10 -3.42
C SER A 123 15.24 1.58 -3.81
N GLY A 124 15.07 2.48 -2.84
CA GLY A 124 14.97 3.91 -3.13
C GLY A 124 13.70 4.25 -3.93
N ARG A 125 13.63 5.48 -4.45
CA ARG A 125 12.52 5.93 -5.28
C ARG A 125 12.56 5.25 -6.65
N GLN A 126 11.45 4.65 -7.06
CA GLN A 126 11.29 3.96 -8.34
C GLN A 126 10.11 4.54 -9.12
N THR A 127 10.23 4.61 -10.43
CA THR A 127 9.14 5.03 -11.33
C THR A 127 8.28 3.84 -11.80
N ASP A 128 8.78 2.62 -11.64
CA ASP A 128 8.16 1.35 -12.00
C ASP A 128 7.84 0.50 -10.76
N ALA A 129 7.30 1.13 -9.71
CA ALA A 129 6.99 0.49 -8.44
C ALA A 129 6.12 -0.76 -8.56
N TYR A 130 5.27 -0.84 -9.59
CA TYR A 130 4.48 -2.03 -9.93
C TYR A 130 5.35 -3.27 -10.17
N ASN A 131 6.55 -3.14 -10.75
CA ASN A 131 7.47 -4.27 -10.93
C ASN A 131 8.01 -4.78 -9.59
N TYR A 132 8.26 -3.90 -8.63
CA TYR A 132 8.68 -4.29 -7.28
C TYR A 132 7.54 -4.98 -6.52
N MET A 133 6.29 -4.55 -6.69
CA MET A 133 5.13 -5.24 -6.15
C MET A 133 5.00 -6.67 -6.70
N MET A 134 5.40 -6.94 -7.95
CA MET A 134 5.43 -8.31 -8.48
C MET A 134 6.35 -9.22 -7.67
N ALA A 135 7.49 -8.74 -7.16
CA ALA A 135 8.43 -9.53 -6.37
C ALA A 135 7.92 -9.90 -4.96
N MET A 136 6.97 -9.14 -4.41
CA MET A 136 6.42 -9.35 -3.07
C MET A 136 5.48 -10.57 -3.00
N ASP A 137 5.30 -11.13 -1.81
CA ASP A 137 4.28 -12.10 -1.46
C ASP A 137 3.16 -11.46 -0.66
N ILE A 138 3.51 -10.55 0.26
CA ILE A 138 2.57 -9.79 1.09
C ILE A 138 2.90 -8.30 0.98
N TYR A 139 1.87 -7.47 0.84
CA TYR A 139 1.98 -6.02 0.90
C TYR A 139 1.62 -5.51 2.29
N LEU A 140 2.43 -4.56 2.81
CA LEU A 140 2.22 -3.95 4.12
C LEU A 140 1.92 -2.46 4.00
N MET A 141 0.88 -1.99 4.68
CA MET A 141 0.57 -0.57 4.85
C MET A 141 0.05 -0.30 6.27
N PRO A 142 0.93 -0.25 7.28
CA PRO A 142 0.57 0.06 8.66
C PRO A 142 0.51 1.57 8.91
N SER A 143 -0.05 2.32 7.98
CA SER A 143 -0.10 3.78 8.03
C SER A 143 -0.88 4.29 9.24
N HIS A 144 -0.40 5.37 9.88
CA HIS A 144 -1.14 6.08 10.93
C HIS A 144 -2.39 6.76 10.36
N PHE A 145 -2.30 7.26 9.15
CA PHE A 145 -3.43 7.84 8.40
C PHE A 145 -3.12 7.92 6.91
N GLU A 146 -4.15 7.90 6.10
CA GLU A 146 -4.11 8.08 4.64
C GLU A 146 -5.24 8.99 4.19
N GLY A 147 -4.98 9.83 3.19
CA GLY A 147 -6.04 10.57 2.51
C GLY A 147 -6.97 9.63 1.74
N PHE A 148 -6.38 8.64 1.06
CA PHE A 148 -7.09 7.55 0.38
C PHE A 148 -6.33 6.21 0.55
N GLY A 149 -5.03 6.17 0.24
CA GLY A 149 -4.24 4.93 0.28
C GLY A 149 -4.13 4.24 -1.08
N ILE A 150 -3.89 5.03 -2.16
CA ILE A 150 -3.82 4.51 -3.54
C ILE A 150 -2.88 3.32 -3.69
N ALA A 151 -1.76 3.28 -2.97
CA ALA A 151 -0.81 2.18 -3.04
C ALA A 151 -1.37 0.84 -2.50
N ALA A 152 -2.40 0.86 -1.62
CA ALA A 152 -3.13 -0.34 -1.25
C ALA A 152 -3.96 -0.86 -2.44
N VAL A 153 -4.67 0.03 -3.14
CA VAL A 153 -5.45 -0.32 -4.34
C VAL A 153 -4.55 -0.87 -5.45
N GLU A 154 -3.38 -0.28 -5.64
CA GLU A 154 -2.34 -0.77 -6.55
C GLU A 154 -1.88 -2.19 -6.19
N ALA A 155 -1.61 -2.43 -4.91
CA ALA A 155 -1.21 -3.76 -4.42
C ALA A 155 -2.34 -4.78 -4.58
N GLU A 156 -3.58 -4.40 -4.27
CA GLU A 156 -4.77 -5.24 -4.49
C GLU A 156 -4.95 -5.62 -5.96
N ALA A 157 -4.81 -4.65 -6.88
CA ALA A 157 -4.89 -4.91 -8.31
C ALA A 157 -3.86 -5.94 -8.77
N THR A 158 -2.65 -5.92 -8.20
CA THR A 158 -1.64 -6.95 -8.48
C THR A 158 -1.95 -8.31 -7.86
N GLY A 159 -3.06 -8.45 -7.14
CA GLY A 159 -3.47 -9.68 -6.44
C GLY A 159 -2.64 -10.03 -5.20
N LEU A 160 -1.89 -9.10 -4.63
CA LEU A 160 -1.16 -9.30 -3.38
C LEU A 160 -2.14 -9.51 -2.21
N MET A 161 -1.80 -10.39 -1.28
CA MET A 161 -2.36 -10.33 0.05
C MET A 161 -1.90 -9.05 0.73
N CYS A 162 -2.84 -8.21 1.19
CA CYS A 162 -2.56 -6.92 1.78
C CYS A 162 -2.84 -6.93 3.29
N CYS A 163 -1.83 -6.57 4.09
CA CYS A 163 -2.00 -6.29 5.51
C CYS A 163 -1.99 -4.77 5.70
N LEU A 164 -3.13 -4.23 6.09
CA LEU A 164 -3.38 -2.79 6.18
C LEU A 164 -3.71 -2.42 7.63
N SER A 165 -3.38 -1.19 8.06
CA SER A 165 -3.87 -0.71 9.35
C SER A 165 -5.38 -0.45 9.31
N ASP A 166 -6.04 -0.55 10.44
CA ASP A 166 -7.46 -0.18 10.61
C ASP A 166 -7.71 1.34 10.55
N HIS A 167 -6.64 2.14 10.41
CA HIS A 167 -6.71 3.58 10.18
C HIS A 167 -6.81 3.96 8.69
N ILE A 168 -6.72 2.99 7.78
CA ILE A 168 -6.87 3.26 6.33
C ILE A 168 -8.35 3.42 5.99
N PRO A 169 -8.73 4.40 5.14
CA PRO A 169 -10.09 4.52 4.66
C PRO A 169 -10.64 3.22 4.08
N SER A 170 -11.84 2.82 4.48
CA SER A 170 -12.50 1.61 3.98
C SER A 170 -12.67 1.59 2.46
N ASP A 171 -12.73 2.77 1.83
CA ASP A 171 -12.83 2.92 0.37
C ASP A 171 -11.57 2.41 -0.38
N ALA A 172 -10.44 2.24 0.34
CA ALA A 172 -9.21 1.69 -0.20
C ALA A 172 -9.06 0.17 0.06
N VAL A 173 -10.07 -0.49 0.61
CA VAL A 173 -10.14 -1.95 0.82
C VAL A 173 -11.20 -2.49 -0.14
N ILE A 174 -10.77 -2.94 -1.31
CA ILE A 174 -11.68 -3.25 -2.44
C ILE A 174 -11.91 -4.76 -2.55
N THR A 175 -10.87 -5.54 -2.30
CA THR A 175 -10.87 -6.98 -2.55
C THR A 175 -10.82 -7.79 -1.24
N ASP A 176 -11.14 -9.07 -1.30
CA ASP A 176 -11.12 -9.98 -0.16
C ASP A 176 -9.72 -10.49 0.24
N ASN A 177 -8.68 -10.09 -0.51
CA ASN A 177 -7.28 -10.37 -0.17
C ASN A 177 -6.65 -9.31 0.75
N CYS A 178 -7.47 -8.54 1.45
CA CYS A 178 -7.03 -7.57 2.44
C CYS A 178 -7.41 -8.02 3.85
N VAL A 179 -6.53 -7.75 4.79
CA VAL A 179 -6.79 -7.84 6.22
C VAL A 179 -6.43 -6.53 6.89
N THR A 180 -7.35 -6.01 7.70
CA THR A 180 -7.11 -4.80 8.51
C THR A 180 -6.74 -5.19 9.94
N LEU A 181 -5.70 -4.56 10.48
CA LEU A 181 -5.10 -4.87 11.77
C LEU A 181 -4.79 -3.59 12.54
N SER A 182 -4.90 -3.64 13.86
CA SER A 182 -4.52 -2.55 14.77
C SER A 182 -3.01 -2.30 14.74
N ILE A 183 -2.64 -1.03 15.00
CA ILE A 183 -1.24 -0.58 15.16
C ILE A 183 -1.02 0.17 16.48
N ASP A 184 -2.04 0.27 17.35
CA ASP A 184 -2.07 1.19 18.49
C ASP A 184 -1.66 0.54 19.81
N LYS A 185 -1.51 -0.78 19.86
CA LYS A 185 -1.27 -1.52 21.10
C LYS A 185 0.11 -2.15 21.12
N ASP A 186 0.64 -2.26 22.32
CA ASP A 186 1.81 -3.09 22.57
C ASP A 186 1.51 -4.54 22.14
N GLY A 187 2.42 -5.12 21.33
CA GLY A 187 2.26 -6.47 20.81
C GLY A 187 1.62 -6.57 19.43
N ASP A 188 1.04 -5.49 18.88
CA ASP A 188 0.43 -5.51 17.54
C ASP A 188 1.43 -5.95 16.46
N ALA A 189 2.70 -5.57 16.55
CA ALA A 189 3.73 -6.03 15.61
C ALA A 189 3.84 -7.56 15.56
N LYS A 190 3.71 -8.25 16.70
CA LYS A 190 3.69 -9.71 16.76
C LYS A 190 2.44 -10.29 16.14
N VAL A 191 1.28 -9.67 16.39
CA VAL A 191 -0.01 -10.09 15.77
C VAL A 191 0.06 -9.98 14.26
N TRP A 192 0.64 -8.89 13.73
CA TRP A 192 0.89 -8.72 12.30
C TRP A 192 1.80 -9.83 11.76
N ALA A 193 2.94 -10.09 12.40
CA ALA A 193 3.88 -11.14 11.98
C ALA A 193 3.23 -12.53 11.93
N GLU A 194 2.42 -12.88 12.94
CA GLU A 194 1.67 -14.15 12.97
C GLU A 194 0.61 -14.26 11.86
N LYS A 195 -0.05 -13.14 11.52
CA LYS A 195 -1.02 -13.10 10.40
C LYS A 195 -0.32 -13.23 9.05
N ILE A 196 0.81 -12.55 8.87
CA ILE A 196 1.65 -12.62 7.67
C ILE A 196 2.16 -14.04 7.47
N GLU A 197 2.67 -14.70 8.51
CA GLU A 197 3.16 -16.09 8.40
C GLU A 197 2.03 -17.07 8.03
N LYS A 198 0.84 -16.90 8.59
CA LYS A 198 -0.33 -17.71 8.23
C LYS A 198 -0.77 -17.53 6.77
N ALA A 199 -0.46 -16.40 6.17
CA ALA A 199 -0.75 -16.12 4.77
C ALA A 199 0.38 -16.58 3.82
N LYS A 200 1.49 -17.11 4.34
CA LYS A 200 2.55 -17.68 3.53
C LYS A 200 2.02 -18.79 2.63
N GLY A 201 2.35 -18.74 1.35
CA GLY A 201 1.81 -19.65 0.35
C GLY A 201 0.46 -19.24 -0.24
N TYR A 202 -0.06 -18.04 0.11
CA TYR A 202 -1.21 -17.45 -0.56
C TYR A 202 -1.00 -17.46 -2.09
N LYS A 203 -1.97 -18.01 -2.81
CA LYS A 203 -1.92 -18.06 -4.28
C LYS A 203 -2.46 -16.76 -4.86
N ARG A 204 -1.56 -16.01 -5.41
CA ARG A 204 -1.83 -14.74 -6.06
C ARG A 204 -2.63 -14.93 -7.34
N ILE A 205 -3.71 -14.19 -7.50
CA ILE A 205 -4.56 -14.15 -8.69
C ILE A 205 -4.73 -12.69 -9.12
N ASP A 206 -5.02 -12.49 -10.40
CA ASP A 206 -5.33 -11.16 -10.93
C ASP A 206 -6.64 -10.63 -10.34
N ARG A 207 -6.63 -9.40 -9.85
CA ARG A 207 -7.76 -8.70 -9.23
C ARG A 207 -8.12 -7.38 -9.95
N THR A 208 -7.52 -7.14 -11.11
CA THR A 208 -7.74 -5.88 -11.86
C THR A 208 -9.21 -5.65 -12.20
N ASP A 209 -9.98 -6.70 -12.47
CA ASP A 209 -11.42 -6.56 -12.76
C ASP A 209 -12.25 -6.11 -11.55
N GLU A 210 -11.88 -6.50 -10.34
CA GLU A 210 -12.54 -6.03 -9.12
C GLU A 210 -12.24 -4.55 -8.89
N VAL A 211 -10.99 -4.15 -9.05
CA VAL A 211 -10.55 -2.76 -8.92
C VAL A 211 -11.15 -1.87 -10.01
N ARG A 212 -11.30 -2.39 -11.25
CA ARG A 212 -11.98 -1.70 -12.35
C ARG A 212 -13.45 -1.47 -12.03
N ARG A 213 -14.16 -2.49 -11.56
CA ARG A 213 -15.59 -2.39 -11.15
C ARG A 213 -15.78 -1.41 -9.99
N ALA A 214 -14.79 -1.27 -9.13
CA ALA A 214 -14.77 -0.27 -8.07
C ALA A 214 -14.51 1.17 -8.58
N GLY A 215 -14.22 1.36 -9.88
CA GLY A 215 -14.09 2.68 -10.52
C GLY A 215 -12.69 3.30 -10.40
N TYR A 216 -11.64 2.51 -10.28
CA TYR A 216 -10.26 2.98 -10.18
C TYR A 216 -9.41 2.74 -11.44
N ASP A 217 -10.04 2.41 -12.56
CA ASP A 217 -9.36 2.27 -13.86
C ASP A 217 -9.15 3.64 -14.52
N LEU A 218 -7.90 4.05 -14.71
CA LEU A 218 -7.55 5.31 -15.34
C LEU A 218 -8.09 5.42 -16.79
N SER A 219 -8.14 4.31 -17.51
CA SER A 219 -8.63 4.29 -18.89
C SER A 219 -10.14 4.52 -19.02
N ALA A 220 -10.89 4.25 -17.94
CA ALA A 220 -12.35 4.42 -17.89
C ALA A 220 -12.77 5.79 -17.33
N GLN A 221 -11.83 6.62 -16.87
CA GLN A 221 -12.13 7.93 -16.29
C GLN A 221 -12.18 8.99 -17.37
N ASN A 222 -13.38 9.54 -17.61
CA ASN A 222 -13.59 10.71 -18.48
C ASN A 222 -13.19 11.99 -17.72
N PHE A 223 -11.90 12.31 -17.67
CA PHE A 223 -11.40 13.57 -17.08
C PHE A 223 -11.96 14.82 -17.79
N TYR A 224 -12.43 14.70 -19.02
CA TYR A 224 -12.96 15.82 -19.82
C TYR A 224 -14.38 16.26 -19.42
N GLU A 225 -15.12 15.49 -18.62
CA GLU A 225 -16.43 15.89 -18.10
C GLU A 225 -16.35 16.72 -16.80
N LEU A 226 -15.12 16.96 -16.29
CA LEU A 226 -14.86 17.62 -15.01
C LEU A 226 -14.32 19.06 -15.17
N VAL A 227 -14.19 19.56 -16.41
CA VAL A 227 -13.69 20.92 -16.72
C VAL A 227 -14.82 21.81 -17.20
#